data_337eb52a39f8ca7b66b9924cb0f3133b
#
_entry.id   337eb52a39f8ca7b66b9924cb0f3133b
#
_cell.length_a   1.000
_cell.length_b   1.000
_cell.length_c   1.000
_cell.angle_alpha   90.00
_cell.angle_beta   90.00
_cell.angle_gamma   90.00
#
_symmetry.space_group_name_H-M   'P 1'
#
loop_
_entity.id
_entity.type
_entity.pdbx_description
1 polymer ?
#
loop_
_entity_poly.entity_id
_entity_poly.type
_entity_poly.pdbx_seq_one_letter_code
_entity_poly.pdbx_strand_id
1 'polypeptide(L)'
;MSETIYSSAHQLEKFNCNTCHARQSDLCGVMSDESIYNLYNLARVKKVDKGEYLFMEEAPSTYVYNISSGMMMLERIGSDGRRQIISFVYQGDYIGLTVGSNYSVSCRAVETSFFCRWQKNDLEKFAEGHQHLEKSLRFIGTKVLARTIDQVFILGRKNAVERLAFFLLQTSGRQIRAGLSETQLNLPMTRTDIADHLGLTIETVSRAFSRLSKEELIELATPSLVTVLDRDRLIKCADNYKV
;
A
#
# COMPACT_ATOMS: atom_id res chain seq x y z
N MET A 1 -19.71 5.12 24.30
CA MET A 1 -20.14 5.83 23.07
C MET A 1 -20.39 4.76 22.04
N SER A 2 -21.64 4.63 21.64
CA SER A 2 -22.19 3.48 20.91
C SER A 2 -21.61 3.39 19.50
N GLU A 3 -21.00 2.23 19.19
CA GLU A 3 -20.73 1.82 17.82
C GLU A 3 -22.03 1.76 17.03
N THR A 4 -22.20 2.65 16.09
CA THR A 4 -23.30 2.58 15.13
C THR A 4 -23.01 1.40 14.22
N ILE A 5 -23.63 0.26 14.53
CA ILE A 5 -23.66 -0.92 13.67
C ILE A 5 -24.45 -0.53 12.42
N TYR A 6 -23.77 -0.13 11.37
CA TYR A 6 -24.36 -0.09 10.04
C TYR A 6 -24.54 -1.52 9.54
N SER A 7 -25.64 -2.13 9.99
CA SER A 7 -26.27 -3.26 9.33
C SER A 7 -26.81 -2.75 8.00
N SER A 8 -26.13 -3.02 6.91
CA SER A 8 -26.78 -2.93 5.63
C SER A 8 -26.34 -4.06 4.71
N ALA A 9 -27.20 -5.07 4.61
CA ALA A 9 -27.16 -6.08 3.56
C ALA A 9 -27.02 -5.44 2.15
N HIS A 10 -27.42 -4.19 1.97
CA HIS A 10 -27.35 -3.43 0.72
C HIS A 10 -25.94 -2.97 0.31
N GLN A 11 -24.94 -2.95 1.23
CA GLN A 11 -23.55 -2.66 0.87
C GLN A 11 -22.76 -3.93 0.48
N LEU A 12 -23.25 -5.10 0.83
CA LEU A 12 -22.64 -6.40 0.50
C LEU A 12 -22.77 -6.76 -0.98
N GLU A 13 -23.76 -6.23 -1.71
CA GLU A 13 -23.91 -6.45 -3.15
C GLU A 13 -22.78 -5.84 -4.00
N LYS A 14 -22.00 -4.89 -3.47
CA LYS A 14 -20.86 -4.28 -4.17
C LYS A 14 -19.52 -5.03 -4.00
N PHE A 15 -19.43 -5.97 -3.06
CA PHE A 15 -18.20 -6.72 -2.79
C PHE A 15 -18.42 -8.21 -3.03
N ASN A 16 -18.41 -8.58 -4.31
CA ASN A 16 -18.34 -9.96 -4.74
C ASN A 16 -16.88 -10.33 -5.00
N CYS A 17 -16.37 -11.40 -4.37
CA CYS A 17 -15.00 -11.87 -4.59
C CYS A 17 -14.71 -12.17 -6.08
N ASN A 18 -15.72 -12.58 -6.85
CA ASN A 18 -15.57 -12.85 -8.28
C ASN A 18 -15.30 -11.60 -9.12
N THR A 19 -15.74 -10.43 -8.66
CA THR A 19 -15.52 -9.13 -9.32
C THR A 19 -14.51 -8.26 -8.58
N CYS A 20 -13.95 -8.75 -7.46
CA CYS A 20 -12.99 -8.03 -6.65
C CYS A 20 -11.63 -8.02 -7.33
N HIS A 21 -11.10 -6.83 -7.61
CA HIS A 21 -9.77 -6.70 -8.19
C HIS A 21 -8.66 -7.29 -7.29
N ALA A 22 -8.85 -7.31 -5.96
CA ALA A 22 -7.93 -7.99 -5.05
C ALA A 22 -7.98 -9.52 -5.14
N ARG A 23 -8.90 -10.12 -5.95
CA ARG A 23 -8.97 -11.57 -6.17
C ARG A 23 -7.66 -12.15 -6.72
N GLN A 24 -6.89 -11.36 -7.45
CA GLN A 24 -5.59 -11.75 -8.00
C GLN A 24 -4.40 -11.40 -7.07
N SER A 25 -4.67 -10.92 -5.84
CA SER A 25 -3.62 -10.58 -4.88
C SER A 25 -2.89 -11.79 -4.33
N ASP A 26 -1.75 -11.56 -3.68
CA ASP A 26 -0.95 -12.59 -3.03
C ASP A 26 -1.77 -13.40 -1.99
N LEU A 27 -2.77 -12.79 -1.34
CA LEU A 27 -3.62 -13.45 -0.36
C LEU A 27 -4.74 -14.26 -1.03
N CYS A 28 -5.53 -13.61 -1.88
CA CYS A 28 -6.75 -14.22 -2.44
C CYS A 28 -6.48 -15.06 -3.68
N GLY A 29 -5.42 -14.75 -4.46
CA GLY A 29 -5.11 -15.37 -5.75
C GLY A 29 -4.70 -16.84 -5.68
N VAL A 30 -4.23 -17.29 -4.52
CA VAL A 30 -3.75 -18.67 -4.31
C VAL A 30 -4.85 -19.65 -3.87
N MET A 31 -6.06 -19.14 -3.61
CA MET A 31 -7.15 -19.92 -3.03
C MET A 31 -8.14 -20.38 -4.10
N SER A 32 -8.69 -21.57 -3.91
CA SER A 32 -9.84 -22.07 -4.69
C SER A 32 -11.08 -21.19 -4.44
N ASP A 33 -12.07 -21.26 -5.33
CA ASP A 33 -13.31 -20.51 -5.17
C ASP A 33 -14.08 -20.89 -3.90
N GLU A 34 -14.05 -22.17 -3.53
CA GLU A 34 -14.65 -22.65 -2.28
C GLU A 34 -13.95 -22.05 -1.05
N SER A 35 -12.61 -22.11 -1.02
CA SER A 35 -11.82 -21.57 0.10
C SER A 35 -11.96 -20.05 0.20
N ILE A 36 -12.03 -19.34 -0.93
CA ILE A 36 -12.23 -17.88 -0.92
C ILE A 36 -13.63 -17.51 -0.42
N TYR A 37 -14.65 -18.31 -0.77
CA TYR A 37 -16.01 -18.12 -0.24
C TYR A 37 -16.04 -18.29 1.27
N ASN A 38 -15.40 -19.33 1.80
CA ASN A 38 -15.31 -19.56 3.25
C ASN A 38 -14.53 -18.44 3.95
N LEU A 39 -13.42 -17.98 3.38
CA LEU A 39 -12.66 -16.83 3.91
C LEU A 39 -13.48 -15.54 3.89
N TYR A 40 -14.28 -15.33 2.84
CA TYR A 40 -15.15 -14.16 2.73
C TYR A 40 -16.26 -14.17 3.81
N ASN A 41 -16.83 -15.32 4.12
CA ASN A 41 -17.85 -15.45 5.17
C ASN A 41 -17.31 -15.08 6.56
N LEU A 42 -16.03 -15.23 6.82
CA LEU A 42 -15.36 -14.76 8.04
C LEU A 42 -15.05 -13.26 8.00
N ALA A 43 -15.07 -12.66 6.83
CA ALA A 43 -14.73 -11.26 6.65
C ALA A 43 -15.85 -10.32 7.08
N ARG A 44 -15.46 -9.08 7.38
CA ARG A 44 -16.36 -7.93 7.40
C ARG A 44 -15.82 -6.88 6.46
N VAL A 45 -16.69 -6.31 5.64
CA VAL A 45 -16.31 -5.18 4.78
C VAL A 45 -16.22 -3.92 5.64
N LYS A 46 -15.14 -3.16 5.48
CA LYS A 46 -14.96 -1.86 6.12
C LYS A 46 -14.62 -0.82 5.05
N LYS A 47 -15.21 0.36 5.17
CA LYS A 47 -14.88 1.57 4.44
C LYS A 47 -14.12 2.51 5.37
N VAL A 48 -13.14 3.22 4.81
CA VAL A 48 -12.43 4.32 5.47
C VAL A 48 -12.38 5.47 4.46
N ASP A 49 -12.84 6.64 4.85
CA ASP A 49 -12.82 7.81 3.96
C ASP A 49 -11.44 8.47 3.94
N LYS A 50 -11.16 9.20 2.86
CA LYS A 50 -9.88 9.90 2.67
C LYS A 50 -9.51 10.72 3.91
N GLY A 51 -8.28 10.55 4.39
CA GLY A 51 -7.73 11.25 5.56
C GLY A 51 -8.02 10.57 6.91
N GLU A 52 -8.96 9.61 6.97
CA GLU A 52 -9.26 8.88 8.20
C GLU A 52 -8.25 7.76 8.47
N TYR A 53 -8.17 7.37 9.75
CA TYR A 53 -7.34 6.26 10.20
C TYR A 53 -8.12 4.94 10.23
N LEU A 54 -7.52 3.91 9.67
CA LEU A 54 -8.01 2.54 9.81
C LEU A 54 -7.64 1.96 11.18
N PHE A 55 -6.41 2.22 11.62
CA PHE A 55 -5.89 1.95 12.97
C PHE A 55 -4.72 2.89 13.28
N MET A 56 -4.44 3.05 14.58
CA MET A 56 -3.36 3.87 15.09
C MET A 56 -2.23 3.00 15.61
N GLU A 57 -0.99 3.51 15.57
CA GLU A 57 0.15 2.94 16.28
C GLU A 57 -0.20 2.75 17.76
N GLU A 58 0.29 1.68 18.38
CA GLU A 58 0.03 1.25 19.76
C GLU A 58 -1.43 0.81 20.06
N ALA A 59 -2.38 0.96 19.14
CA ALA A 59 -3.70 0.38 19.32
C ALA A 59 -3.65 -1.16 19.26
N PRO A 60 -4.56 -1.86 19.98
CA PRO A 60 -4.62 -3.33 19.96
C PRO A 60 -4.77 -3.88 18.54
N SER A 61 -3.87 -4.80 18.16
CA SER A 61 -3.83 -5.41 16.83
C SER A 61 -4.81 -6.60 16.74
N THR A 62 -6.10 -6.29 16.85
CA THR A 62 -7.17 -7.30 16.83
C THR A 62 -7.50 -7.77 15.42
N TYR A 63 -7.26 -6.94 14.41
CA TYR A 63 -7.69 -7.17 13.04
C TYR A 63 -6.55 -7.13 12.04
N VAL A 64 -6.75 -7.87 10.95
CA VAL A 64 -5.94 -7.82 9.74
C VAL A 64 -6.83 -7.50 8.55
N TYR A 65 -6.25 -6.95 7.49
CA TYR A 65 -7.02 -6.39 6.39
C TYR A 65 -6.38 -6.72 5.04
N ASN A 66 -7.22 -6.93 4.03
CA ASN A 66 -6.82 -6.92 2.62
C ASN A 66 -7.51 -5.75 1.92
N ILE A 67 -6.74 -4.91 1.26
CA ILE A 67 -7.27 -3.73 0.56
C ILE A 67 -7.99 -4.20 -0.69
N SER A 68 -9.30 -4.01 -0.77
CA SER A 68 -10.10 -4.36 -1.96
C SER A 68 -10.12 -3.24 -2.99
N SER A 69 -10.04 -1.98 -2.55
CA SER A 69 -9.86 -0.82 -3.43
C SER A 69 -9.33 0.39 -2.66
N GLY A 70 -8.73 1.35 -3.36
CA GLY A 70 -8.17 2.57 -2.79
C GLY A 70 -6.68 2.44 -2.43
N MET A 71 -6.19 3.42 -1.69
CA MET A 71 -4.80 3.54 -1.26
C MET A 71 -4.70 4.03 0.17
N MET A 72 -3.80 3.41 0.94
CA MET A 72 -3.47 3.81 2.30
C MET A 72 -1.98 4.14 2.42
N MET A 73 -1.61 4.82 3.50
CA MET A 73 -0.23 4.97 3.93
C MET A 73 -0.04 4.40 5.34
N LEU A 74 1.10 3.75 5.53
CA LEU A 74 1.58 3.32 6.84
C LEU A 74 2.58 4.36 7.33
N GLU A 75 2.33 4.95 8.50
CA GLU A 75 3.11 6.07 9.01
C GLU A 75 3.47 5.91 10.49
N ARG A 76 4.57 6.53 10.89
CA ARG A 76 4.97 6.73 12.27
C ARG A 76 5.25 8.19 12.53
N ILE A 77 4.95 8.66 13.74
CA ILE A 77 5.24 10.02 14.19
C ILE A 77 6.26 9.92 15.33
N GLY A 78 7.40 10.54 15.14
CA GLY A 78 8.43 10.63 16.17
C GLY A 78 8.00 11.48 17.37
N SER A 79 8.69 11.35 18.47
CA SER A 79 8.44 12.17 19.67
C SER A 79 8.63 13.68 19.46
N ASP A 80 9.34 14.04 18.40
CA ASP A 80 9.57 15.43 17.96
C ASP A 80 8.48 15.93 16.96
N GLY A 81 7.43 15.13 16.73
CA GLY A 81 6.33 15.44 15.82
C GLY A 81 6.64 15.22 14.35
N ARG A 82 7.86 14.83 13.96
CA ARG A 82 8.19 14.52 12.58
C ARG A 82 7.53 13.22 12.17
N ARG A 83 6.88 13.23 11.00
CA ARG A 83 6.21 12.08 10.40
C ARG A 83 7.15 11.37 9.43
N GLN A 84 7.17 10.04 9.49
CA GLN A 84 7.77 9.19 8.47
C GLN A 84 6.70 8.29 7.87
N ILE A 85 6.49 8.38 6.56
CA ILE A 85 5.67 7.40 5.84
C ILE A 85 6.55 6.20 5.50
N ILE A 86 6.23 5.07 6.11
CA ILE A 86 6.97 3.82 5.95
C ILE A 86 6.69 3.21 4.58
N SER A 87 5.40 3.18 4.18
CA SER A 87 4.99 2.61 2.89
C SER A 87 3.64 3.16 2.46
N PHE A 88 3.46 3.29 1.15
CA PHE A 88 2.13 3.33 0.54
C PHE A 88 1.69 1.90 0.23
N VAL A 89 0.44 1.58 0.58
CA VAL A 89 -0.17 0.28 0.36
C VAL A 89 -1.42 0.43 -0.50
N TYR A 90 -1.61 -0.51 -1.39
CA TYR A 90 -2.53 -0.42 -2.51
C TYR A 90 -3.50 -1.59 -2.48
N GLN A 91 -4.47 -1.55 -3.38
CA GLN A 91 -5.34 -2.66 -3.64
C GLN A 91 -4.56 -3.98 -3.75
N GLY A 92 -5.03 -5.00 -3.04
CA GLY A 92 -4.41 -6.33 -2.97
C GLY A 92 -3.30 -6.47 -1.92
N ASP A 93 -2.81 -5.35 -1.33
CA ASP A 93 -1.86 -5.46 -0.22
C ASP A 93 -2.60 -5.90 1.07
N TYR A 94 -1.94 -6.78 1.82
CA TYR A 94 -2.39 -7.25 3.12
C TYR A 94 -1.69 -6.43 4.22
N ILE A 95 -2.45 -5.91 5.18
CA ILE A 95 -1.97 -5.03 6.23
C ILE A 95 -2.48 -5.45 7.62
N GLY A 96 -1.82 -4.95 8.66
CA GLY A 96 -2.10 -5.30 10.04
C GLY A 96 -1.19 -6.41 10.58
N LEU A 97 -0.15 -6.81 9.82
CA LEU A 97 0.90 -7.71 10.31
C LEU A 97 1.66 -7.05 11.46
N THR A 98 1.75 -7.76 12.58
CA THR A 98 2.54 -7.35 13.73
C THR A 98 2.98 -8.58 14.53
N VAL A 99 4.14 -8.49 15.16
CA VAL A 99 4.66 -9.56 16.04
C VAL A 99 4.04 -9.44 17.44
N GLY A 100 3.71 -8.22 17.85
CA GLY A 100 3.16 -7.94 19.19
C GLY A 100 1.62 -7.91 19.22
N SER A 101 1.09 -7.51 20.37
CA SER A 101 -0.35 -7.31 20.60
C SER A 101 -0.88 -5.99 20.05
N ASN A 102 0.01 -5.05 19.69
CA ASN A 102 -0.34 -3.71 19.23
C ASN A 102 0.19 -3.46 17.82
N TYR A 103 -0.46 -2.56 17.07
CA TYR A 103 0.06 -2.12 15.78
C TYR A 103 1.35 -1.32 15.95
N SER A 104 2.36 -1.61 15.14
CA SER A 104 3.65 -0.92 15.14
C SER A 104 3.70 0.36 14.32
N VAL A 105 2.61 0.66 13.60
CA VAL A 105 2.46 1.84 12.73
C VAL A 105 0.99 2.27 12.74
N SER A 106 0.73 3.53 12.38
CA SER A 106 -0.62 3.99 12.03
C SER A 106 -0.91 3.74 10.55
N CYS A 107 -2.17 3.50 10.21
CA CYS A 107 -2.63 3.33 8.83
C CYS A 107 -3.71 4.37 8.50
N ARG A 108 -3.42 5.28 7.55
CA ARG A 108 -4.29 6.39 7.16
C ARG A 108 -4.65 6.34 5.68
N ALA A 109 -5.87 6.71 5.34
CA ALA A 109 -6.37 6.68 3.96
C ALA A 109 -5.84 7.86 3.13
N VAL A 110 -5.19 7.55 2.00
CA VAL A 110 -4.81 8.50 0.94
C VAL A 110 -6.02 8.81 0.06
N GLU A 111 -6.82 7.78 -0.20
CA GLU A 111 -8.10 7.84 -0.92
C GLU A 111 -9.14 7.06 -0.13
N THR A 112 -10.43 7.32 -0.37
CA THR A 112 -11.49 6.47 0.18
C THR A 112 -11.23 5.02 -0.21
N SER A 113 -11.10 4.17 0.80
CA SER A 113 -10.62 2.79 0.66
C SER A 113 -11.59 1.80 1.27
N PHE A 114 -11.62 0.61 0.69
CA PHE A 114 -12.47 -0.51 1.15
C PHE A 114 -11.61 -1.73 1.44
N PHE A 115 -12.03 -2.51 2.43
CA PHE A 115 -11.26 -3.63 2.98
C PHE A 115 -12.12 -4.83 3.23
N CYS A 116 -11.56 -6.02 3.03
CA CYS A 116 -11.95 -7.19 3.77
C CYS A 116 -11.17 -7.19 5.09
N ARG A 117 -11.89 -7.29 6.22
CA ARG A 117 -11.33 -7.30 7.58
C ARG A 117 -11.65 -8.62 8.24
N TRP A 118 -10.64 -9.25 8.85
CA TRP A 118 -10.77 -10.45 9.66
C TRP A 118 -10.28 -10.19 11.08
N GLN A 119 -10.87 -10.86 12.05
CA GLN A 119 -10.21 -11.00 13.35
C GLN A 119 -8.93 -11.85 13.14
N LYS A 120 -7.83 -11.41 13.74
CA LYS A 120 -6.52 -12.06 13.56
C LYS A 120 -6.58 -13.55 13.92
N ASN A 121 -7.17 -13.88 15.08
CA ASN A 121 -7.30 -15.26 15.56
C ASN A 121 -8.16 -16.13 14.63
N ASP A 122 -9.21 -15.58 14.03
CA ASP A 122 -10.08 -16.33 13.12
C ASP A 122 -9.38 -16.64 11.81
N LEU A 123 -8.61 -15.69 11.30
CA LEU A 123 -7.79 -15.90 10.09
C LEU A 123 -6.67 -16.93 10.35
N GLU A 124 -6.00 -16.85 11.50
CA GLU A 124 -4.96 -17.81 11.90
C GLU A 124 -5.52 -19.24 11.98
N LYS A 125 -6.64 -19.44 12.67
CA LYS A 125 -7.32 -20.74 12.73
C LYS A 125 -7.76 -21.25 11.35
N PHE A 126 -8.26 -20.35 10.51
CA PHE A 126 -8.63 -20.70 9.15
C PHE A 126 -7.42 -21.13 8.33
N ALA A 127 -6.28 -20.46 8.50
CA ALA A 127 -5.04 -20.78 7.80
C ALA A 127 -4.47 -22.17 8.18
N GLU A 128 -4.63 -22.62 9.43
CA GLU A 128 -4.21 -23.95 9.89
C GLU A 128 -4.80 -25.09 9.03
N GLY A 129 -6.03 -24.92 8.52
CA GLY A 129 -6.68 -25.87 7.62
C GLY A 129 -6.39 -25.65 6.13
N HIS A 130 -5.65 -24.58 5.75
CA HIS A 130 -5.48 -24.14 4.37
C HIS A 130 -4.02 -23.85 4.03
N GLN A 131 -3.26 -24.91 3.70
CA GLN A 131 -1.81 -24.83 3.45
C GLN A 131 -1.40 -23.74 2.42
N HIS A 132 -2.22 -23.50 1.39
CA HIS A 132 -1.96 -22.45 0.40
C HIS A 132 -2.04 -21.06 1.01
N LEU A 133 -3.01 -20.80 1.89
CA LEU A 133 -3.15 -19.54 2.61
C LEU A 133 -1.97 -19.32 3.55
N GLU A 134 -1.58 -20.34 4.32
CA GLU A 134 -0.44 -20.26 5.22
C GLU A 134 0.86 -19.92 4.49
N LYS A 135 1.12 -20.61 3.34
CA LYS A 135 2.26 -20.29 2.47
C LYS A 135 2.20 -18.85 1.94
N SER A 136 1.02 -18.40 1.58
CA SER A 136 0.81 -17.02 1.09
C SER A 136 1.09 -15.99 2.17
N LEU A 137 0.60 -16.19 3.39
CA LEU A 137 0.87 -15.27 4.51
C LEU A 137 2.37 -15.18 4.81
N ARG A 138 3.10 -16.30 4.78
CA ARG A 138 4.58 -16.31 4.90
C ARG A 138 5.25 -15.55 3.74
N PHE A 139 4.81 -15.78 2.50
CA PHE A 139 5.31 -15.06 1.33
C PHE A 139 5.09 -13.55 1.44
N ILE A 140 3.90 -13.13 1.87
CA ILE A 140 3.57 -11.71 2.10
C ILE A 140 4.52 -11.11 3.14
N GLY A 141 4.77 -11.80 4.26
CA GLY A 141 5.72 -11.35 5.28
C GLY A 141 7.14 -11.18 4.72
N THR A 142 7.64 -12.14 3.95
CA THR A 142 8.94 -12.06 3.28
C THR A 142 9.01 -10.91 2.29
N LYS A 143 7.94 -10.67 1.53
CA LYS A 143 7.83 -9.55 0.57
C LYS A 143 7.84 -8.19 1.27
N VAL A 144 7.16 -8.08 2.41
CA VAL A 144 7.20 -6.87 3.25
C VAL A 144 8.62 -6.62 3.76
N LEU A 145 9.29 -7.66 4.26
CA LEU A 145 10.69 -7.56 4.72
C LEU A 145 11.62 -7.09 3.59
N ALA A 146 11.53 -7.70 2.40
CA ALA A 146 12.35 -7.32 1.26
C ALA A 146 12.17 -5.84 0.88
N ARG A 147 10.91 -5.38 0.80
CA ARG A 147 10.59 -3.96 0.53
C ARG A 147 11.13 -3.03 1.61
N THR A 148 11.13 -3.47 2.87
CA THR A 148 11.68 -2.68 3.98
C THR A 148 13.19 -2.55 3.87
N ILE A 149 13.89 -3.63 3.49
CA ILE A 149 15.34 -3.62 3.25
C ILE A 149 15.67 -2.64 2.10
N ASP A 150 14.92 -2.68 1.00
CA ASP A 150 15.09 -1.75 -0.11
C ASP A 150 14.89 -0.29 0.33
N GLN A 151 13.87 -0.02 1.15
CA GLN A 151 13.60 1.32 1.66
C GLN A 151 14.74 1.82 2.56
N VAL A 152 15.27 0.98 3.44
CA VAL A 152 16.44 1.32 4.27
C VAL A 152 17.65 1.67 3.39
N PHE A 153 17.92 0.87 2.35
CA PHE A 153 19.02 1.15 1.42
C PHE A 153 18.82 2.48 0.68
N ILE A 154 17.60 2.75 0.19
CA ILE A 154 17.26 3.97 -0.53
C ILE A 154 17.48 5.20 0.36
N LEU A 155 16.95 5.16 1.57
CA LEU A 155 17.07 6.26 2.53
C LEU A 155 18.52 6.49 2.98
N GLY A 156 19.34 5.43 3.04
CA GLY A 156 20.71 5.50 3.51
C GLY A 156 21.75 5.87 2.42
N ARG A 157 21.48 5.56 1.15
CA ARG A 157 22.52 5.62 0.10
C ARG A 157 22.19 6.48 -1.11
N LYS A 158 20.91 6.71 -1.41
CA LYS A 158 20.50 7.42 -2.62
C LYS A 158 20.30 8.92 -2.37
N ASN A 159 20.63 9.75 -3.37
CA ASN A 159 20.33 11.18 -3.35
C ASN A 159 18.84 11.44 -3.68
N ALA A 160 18.40 12.68 -3.55
CA ALA A 160 16.98 13.05 -3.67
C ALA A 160 16.36 12.69 -5.04
N VAL A 161 17.12 12.86 -6.13
CA VAL A 161 16.63 12.57 -7.49
C VAL A 161 16.54 11.07 -7.71
N GLU A 162 17.52 10.31 -7.25
CA GLU A 162 17.54 8.84 -7.30
C GLU A 162 16.39 8.24 -6.46
N ARG A 163 16.13 8.78 -5.26
CA ARG A 163 15.00 8.35 -4.42
C ARG A 163 13.68 8.58 -5.12
N LEU A 164 13.50 9.75 -5.75
CA LEU A 164 12.26 10.06 -6.47
C LEU A 164 12.12 9.18 -7.71
N ALA A 165 13.17 8.96 -8.49
CA ALA A 165 13.14 8.08 -9.66
C ALA A 165 12.75 6.64 -9.25
N PHE A 166 13.34 6.14 -8.18
CA PHE A 166 13.00 4.83 -7.62
C PHE A 166 11.53 4.75 -7.19
N PHE A 167 11.03 5.75 -6.47
CA PHE A 167 9.62 5.84 -6.06
C PHE A 167 8.66 5.80 -7.26
N LEU A 168 8.96 6.56 -8.32
CA LEU A 168 8.14 6.57 -9.53
C LEU A 168 8.14 5.19 -10.23
N LEU A 169 9.29 4.54 -10.32
CA LEU A 169 9.40 3.18 -10.87
C LEU A 169 8.66 2.14 -10.04
N GLN A 170 8.73 2.22 -8.71
CA GLN A 170 7.94 1.35 -7.84
C GLN A 170 6.44 1.55 -8.05
N THR A 171 6.00 2.81 -8.16
CA THR A 171 4.59 3.15 -8.42
C THR A 171 4.14 2.62 -9.77
N SER A 172 4.94 2.81 -10.83
CA SER A 172 4.70 2.23 -12.16
C SER A 172 4.53 0.71 -12.09
N GLY A 173 5.47 -0.01 -11.47
CA GLY A 173 5.39 -1.45 -11.33
C GLY A 173 4.15 -1.94 -10.54
N ARG A 174 3.61 -1.14 -9.62
CA ARG A 174 2.36 -1.46 -8.91
C ARG A 174 1.14 -1.23 -9.80
N GLN A 175 1.11 -0.14 -10.57
CA GLN A 175 0.02 0.18 -11.49
C GLN A 175 -0.08 -0.85 -12.62
N ILE A 176 1.05 -1.31 -13.17
CA ILE A 176 1.08 -2.40 -14.16
C ILE A 176 0.42 -3.67 -13.59
N ARG A 177 0.76 -4.07 -12.37
CA ARG A 177 0.13 -5.24 -11.71
C ARG A 177 -1.36 -5.07 -11.46
N ALA A 178 -1.83 -3.83 -11.35
CA ALA A 178 -3.24 -3.49 -11.23
C ALA A 178 -3.95 -3.34 -12.60
N GLY A 179 -3.27 -3.63 -13.71
CA GLY A 179 -3.80 -3.49 -15.07
C GLY A 179 -3.94 -2.05 -15.54
N LEU A 180 -3.23 -1.11 -14.87
CA LEU A 180 -3.23 0.31 -15.22
C LEU A 180 -2.04 0.66 -16.13
N SER A 181 -1.98 1.92 -16.58
CA SER A 181 -0.93 2.41 -17.47
C SER A 181 0.47 2.26 -16.85
N GLU A 182 1.42 1.81 -17.65
CA GLU A 182 2.83 1.74 -17.29
C GLU A 182 3.49 3.12 -17.24
N THR A 183 3.07 4.01 -18.11
CA THR A 183 3.70 5.32 -18.32
C THR A 183 2.97 6.46 -17.62
N GLN A 184 1.66 6.41 -17.50
CA GLN A 184 0.88 7.43 -16.80
C GLN A 184 0.65 7.05 -15.35
N LEU A 185 1.35 7.72 -14.46
CA LEU A 185 1.33 7.46 -13.02
C LEU A 185 0.35 8.41 -12.31
N ASN A 186 -0.68 7.86 -11.70
CA ASN A 186 -1.53 8.60 -10.77
C ASN A 186 -0.90 8.59 -9.37
N LEU A 187 -0.64 9.76 -8.83
CA LEU A 187 -0.04 10.00 -7.51
C LEU A 187 -1.05 10.73 -6.62
N PRO A 188 -2.00 10.03 -5.98
CA PRO A 188 -3.04 10.67 -5.16
C PRO A 188 -2.51 11.22 -3.82
N MET A 189 -1.28 10.83 -3.43
CA MET A 189 -0.59 11.37 -2.27
C MET A 189 -0.06 12.79 -2.55
N THR A 190 0.02 13.60 -1.49
CA THR A 190 0.55 14.95 -1.59
C THR A 190 2.08 14.97 -1.74
N ARG A 191 2.64 16.12 -2.16
CA ARG A 191 4.10 16.31 -2.17
C ARG A 191 4.71 16.19 -0.78
N THR A 192 3.98 16.58 0.26
CA THR A 192 4.37 16.37 1.66
C THR A 192 4.46 14.89 1.99
N ASP A 193 3.47 14.10 1.58
CA ASP A 193 3.49 12.65 1.81
C ASP A 193 4.65 11.97 1.09
N ILE A 194 4.96 12.40 -0.14
CA ILE A 194 6.14 11.90 -0.88
C ILE A 194 7.43 12.31 -0.16
N ALA A 195 7.52 13.53 0.35
CA ALA A 195 8.68 14.01 1.10
C ALA A 195 8.91 13.20 2.38
N ASP A 196 7.85 13.00 3.16
CA ASP A 196 7.88 12.19 4.39
C ASP A 196 8.22 10.72 4.11
N HIS A 197 7.84 10.18 2.94
CA HIS A 197 8.21 8.82 2.53
C HIS A 197 9.68 8.71 2.12
N LEU A 198 10.19 9.72 1.42
CA LEU A 198 11.57 9.73 0.90
C LEU A 198 12.60 10.30 1.87
N GLY A 199 12.18 10.75 3.08
CA GLY A 199 13.04 11.40 4.07
C GLY A 199 13.66 12.70 3.53
N LEU A 200 12.84 13.52 2.85
CA LEU A 200 13.23 14.76 2.20
C LEU A 200 12.32 15.91 2.66
N THR A 201 12.70 17.16 2.32
CA THR A 201 11.78 18.30 2.43
C THR A 201 10.93 18.42 1.17
N ILE A 202 9.77 19.10 1.29
CA ILE A 202 8.84 19.34 0.16
C ILE A 202 9.56 20.07 -0.98
N GLU A 203 10.41 21.06 -0.64
CA GLU A 203 11.18 21.84 -1.61
C GLU A 203 12.18 20.95 -2.35
N THR A 204 12.81 20.00 -1.64
CA THR A 204 13.76 19.06 -2.25
C THR A 204 13.05 18.09 -3.20
N VAL A 205 11.86 17.58 -2.81
CA VAL A 205 11.02 16.77 -3.71
C VAL A 205 10.60 17.56 -4.94
N SER A 206 10.15 18.81 -4.77
CA SER A 206 9.74 19.68 -5.88
C SER A 206 10.89 19.94 -6.84
N ARG A 207 12.12 20.21 -6.33
CA ARG A 207 13.34 20.36 -7.15
C ARG A 207 13.70 19.07 -7.87
N ALA A 208 13.55 17.92 -7.23
CA ALA A 208 13.82 16.62 -7.86
C ALA A 208 12.83 16.34 -9.01
N PHE A 209 11.54 16.61 -8.85
CA PHE A 209 10.56 16.54 -9.94
C PHE A 209 10.91 17.47 -11.11
N SER A 210 11.23 18.73 -10.82
CA SER A 210 11.64 19.71 -11.84
C SER A 210 12.89 19.26 -12.60
N ARG A 211 13.85 18.64 -11.90
CA ARG A 211 15.06 18.11 -12.53
C ARG A 211 14.75 16.94 -13.46
N LEU A 212 13.97 15.93 -13.01
CA LEU A 212 13.60 14.81 -13.87
C LEU A 212 12.80 15.27 -15.10
N SER A 213 11.94 16.29 -14.95
CA SER A 213 11.19 16.87 -16.06
C SER A 213 12.09 17.63 -17.03
N LYS A 214 13.05 18.43 -16.53
CA LYS A 214 14.03 19.15 -17.38
C LYS A 214 14.94 18.22 -18.16
N GLU A 215 15.25 17.06 -17.59
CA GLU A 215 16.02 15.99 -18.23
C GLU A 215 15.17 15.12 -19.16
N GLU A 216 13.88 15.46 -19.38
CA GLU A 216 12.92 14.76 -20.24
C GLU A 216 12.74 13.27 -19.86
N LEU A 217 12.88 12.94 -18.58
CA LEU A 217 12.62 11.60 -18.06
C LEU A 217 11.13 11.42 -17.71
N ILE A 218 10.51 12.52 -17.29
CA ILE A 218 9.08 12.57 -16.94
C ILE A 218 8.43 13.85 -17.44
N GLU A 219 7.11 13.83 -17.58
CA GLU A 219 6.26 15.00 -17.80
C GLU A 219 5.27 15.13 -16.64
N LEU A 220 5.05 16.36 -16.19
CA LEU A 220 4.09 16.69 -15.14
C LEU A 220 2.85 17.32 -15.77
N ALA A 221 1.84 16.53 -16.08
CA ALA A 221 0.57 17.04 -16.59
C ALA A 221 -0.20 17.79 -15.48
N THR A 222 -0.17 17.27 -14.26
CA THR A 222 -0.67 17.90 -13.03
C THR A 222 0.24 17.50 -11.86
N PRO A 223 0.08 18.11 -10.66
CA PRO A 223 0.83 17.65 -9.47
C PRO A 223 0.63 16.16 -9.12
N SER A 224 -0.50 15.57 -9.53
CA SER A 224 -0.85 14.17 -9.25
C SER A 224 -0.76 13.25 -10.47
N LEU A 225 -0.52 13.78 -11.68
CA LEU A 225 -0.41 12.99 -12.89
C LEU A 225 0.97 13.17 -13.51
N VAL A 226 1.75 12.10 -13.51
CA VAL A 226 3.13 12.06 -14.01
C VAL A 226 3.20 11.07 -15.16
N THR A 227 3.72 11.50 -16.31
CA THR A 227 4.02 10.62 -17.44
C THR A 227 5.51 10.28 -17.46
N VAL A 228 5.85 9.01 -17.47
CA VAL A 228 7.23 8.55 -17.68
C VAL A 228 7.52 8.59 -19.18
N LEU A 229 8.44 9.43 -19.60
CA LEU A 229 8.82 9.63 -21.00
C LEU A 229 9.94 8.66 -21.44
N ASP A 230 10.91 8.42 -20.56
CA ASP A 230 12.03 7.51 -20.83
C ASP A 230 12.29 6.62 -19.60
N ARG A 231 11.71 5.41 -19.66
CA ARG A 231 11.79 4.44 -18.56
C ARG A 231 13.23 3.94 -18.35
N ASP A 232 13.97 3.71 -19.43
CA ASP A 232 15.32 3.14 -19.33
C ASP A 232 16.31 4.14 -18.70
N ARG A 233 16.21 5.41 -19.08
CA ARG A 233 16.99 6.47 -18.44
C ARG A 233 16.54 6.70 -17.00
N LEU A 234 15.24 6.57 -16.69
CA LEU A 234 14.73 6.68 -15.33
C LEU A 234 15.27 5.53 -14.44
N ILE A 235 15.37 4.30 -14.98
CA ILE A 235 15.99 3.15 -14.29
C ILE A 235 17.48 3.43 -14.01
N LYS A 236 18.21 3.96 -14.98
CA LYS A 236 19.62 4.37 -14.78
C LYS A 236 19.74 5.47 -13.75
N CYS A 237 18.84 6.45 -13.77
CA CYS A 237 18.77 7.54 -12.79
C CYS A 237 18.49 7.00 -11.37
N ALA A 238 17.67 5.98 -11.23
CA ALA A 238 17.42 5.31 -9.95
C ALA A 238 18.58 4.38 -9.52
N ASP A 239 19.76 4.43 -10.19
CA ASP A 239 20.92 3.58 -9.95
C ASP A 239 20.61 2.09 -10.14
N ASN A 240 20.26 1.72 -11.38
CA ASN A 240 19.93 0.37 -11.80
C ASN A 240 18.85 -0.31 -10.93
N TYR A 241 17.71 0.32 -10.82
CA TYR A 241 16.52 -0.26 -10.19
C TYR A 241 16.23 -1.66 -10.74
N LYS A 242 16.30 -2.66 -9.87
CA LYS A 242 15.89 -4.03 -10.21
C LYS A 242 14.40 -4.20 -9.86
N VAL A 243 13.59 -4.54 -10.86
CA VAL A 243 12.16 -4.86 -10.71
C VAL A 243 11.98 -6.26 -10.14
#